data_dc7f3e87bee53136da28ad798062097e
#
_entry.id   dc7f3e87bee53136da28ad798062097e
#
_cell.length_a   1.000
_cell.length_b   1.000
_cell.length_c   1.000
_cell.angle_alpha   90.00
_cell.angle_beta   90.00
_cell.angle_gamma   90.00
#
_symmetry.space_group_name_H-M   'P 1'
#
loop_
_entity.id
_entity.type
_entity.pdbx_description
1 polymer ?
#
loop_
_entity_poly.entity_id
_entity_poly.type
_entity_poly.pdbx_seq_one_letter_code
_entity_poly.pdbx_strand_id
1 'polypeptide(L)'
;MISAVAEKGYPGTTVAMVVARARVSRKAFYDHFTGLEDCFLTALADAQKVILRELMNAPKGLGEKPSPLAVLQAGLRSYLTLCAREPEYARCILVELPAVGPRALKGRNKAYGAVADVLRLWREHAAKRHPEWPPVEDPAYRAAVGAIAELITAHVCAGDAASLPALHGPLTDILLRILAAPLPRG
;
A
#
# COMPACT_ATOMS: atom_id res chain seq x y z
N MET A 1 -1.65 18.35 -4.81
CA MET A 1 -2.70 17.41 -5.19
C MET A 1 -3.13 16.55 -3.99
N ILE A 2 -2.28 15.71 -3.45
CA ILE A 2 -2.59 14.76 -2.37
C ILE A 2 -3.22 15.45 -1.14
N SER A 3 -2.60 16.49 -0.60
CA SER A 3 -3.13 17.21 0.56
C SER A 3 -4.49 17.90 0.31
N ALA A 4 -4.77 18.30 -0.93
CA ALA A 4 -6.06 18.87 -1.28
C ALA A 4 -7.16 17.80 -1.26
N VAL A 5 -6.87 16.61 -1.80
CA VAL A 5 -7.80 15.48 -1.80
C VAL A 5 -7.98 14.91 -0.39
N ALA A 6 -6.92 14.79 0.39
CA ALA A 6 -7.01 14.30 1.76
C ALA A 6 -7.89 15.20 2.66
N GLU A 7 -7.88 16.52 2.41
CA GLU A 7 -8.67 17.52 3.16
C GLU A 7 -10.13 17.58 2.72
N LYS A 8 -10.41 17.59 1.40
CA LYS A 8 -11.74 17.89 0.84
C LYS A 8 -12.46 16.67 0.24
N GLY A 9 -11.79 15.52 0.17
CA GLY A 9 -12.20 14.40 -0.65
C GLY A 9 -11.95 14.65 -2.14
N TYR A 10 -11.88 13.56 -2.92
CA TYR A 10 -11.69 13.71 -4.36
C TYR A 10 -12.85 14.47 -5.03
N PRO A 11 -14.15 14.20 -4.73
CA PRO A 11 -15.27 14.93 -5.33
C PRO A 11 -15.30 16.42 -4.98
N GLY A 12 -14.76 16.81 -3.83
CA GLY A 12 -14.70 18.21 -3.38
C GLY A 12 -13.48 18.98 -3.88
N THR A 13 -12.54 18.32 -4.57
CA THR A 13 -11.28 18.92 -5.04
C THR A 13 -11.43 19.47 -6.45
N THR A 14 -10.87 20.67 -6.71
CA THR A 14 -10.86 21.30 -8.03
C THR A 14 -9.44 21.65 -8.49
N VAL A 15 -9.25 21.80 -9.82
CA VAL A 15 -7.97 22.26 -10.38
C VAL A 15 -7.57 23.61 -9.78
N ALA A 16 -8.54 24.52 -9.56
CA ALA A 16 -8.26 25.83 -8.95
C ALA A 16 -7.62 25.70 -7.55
N MET A 17 -8.12 24.78 -6.73
CA MET A 17 -7.55 24.52 -5.40
C MET A 17 -6.16 23.92 -5.48
N VAL A 18 -5.94 23.00 -6.42
CA VAL A 18 -4.63 22.34 -6.60
C VAL A 18 -3.57 23.35 -7.02
N VAL A 19 -3.85 24.18 -8.04
CA VAL A 19 -2.88 25.18 -8.53
C VAL A 19 -2.63 26.28 -7.51
N ALA A 20 -3.66 26.72 -6.78
CA ALA A 20 -3.48 27.69 -5.69
C ALA A 20 -2.56 27.15 -4.59
N ARG A 21 -2.76 25.90 -4.15
CA ARG A 21 -1.93 25.24 -3.14
C ARG A 21 -0.51 24.98 -3.62
N ALA A 22 -0.33 24.61 -4.90
CA ALA A 22 0.98 24.40 -5.50
C ALA A 22 1.69 25.72 -5.89
N ARG A 23 0.99 26.87 -5.82
CA ARG A 23 1.49 28.18 -6.24
C ARG A 23 1.96 28.20 -7.71
N VAL A 24 1.20 27.53 -8.58
CA VAL A 24 1.45 27.49 -10.02
C VAL A 24 0.27 28.07 -10.79
N SER A 25 0.48 28.45 -12.06
CA SER A 25 -0.60 28.90 -12.93
C SER A 25 -1.46 27.75 -13.45
N ARG A 26 -2.71 28.03 -13.82
CA ARG A 26 -3.55 27.06 -14.55
C ARG A 26 -2.89 26.58 -15.83
N LYS A 27 -2.19 27.47 -16.55
CA LYS A 27 -1.46 27.10 -17.77
C LYS A 27 -0.41 26.04 -17.44
N ALA A 28 0.45 26.28 -16.45
CA ALA A 28 1.46 25.31 -16.03
C ALA A 28 0.87 23.95 -15.62
N PHE A 29 -0.31 23.94 -15.01
CA PHE A 29 -1.02 22.69 -14.69
C PHE A 29 -1.40 21.93 -15.97
N TYR A 30 -2.03 22.61 -16.94
CA TYR A 30 -2.48 21.99 -18.18
C TYR A 30 -1.36 21.68 -19.18
N ASP A 31 -0.17 22.27 -18.99
CA ASP A 31 1.04 21.88 -19.74
C ASP A 31 1.53 20.46 -19.34
N HIS A 32 1.13 19.96 -18.15
CA HIS A 32 1.56 18.67 -17.60
C HIS A 32 0.45 17.64 -17.44
N PHE A 33 -0.80 18.06 -17.21
CA PHE A 33 -1.92 17.18 -16.89
C PHE A 33 -3.15 17.52 -17.73
N THR A 34 -3.84 16.50 -18.20
CA THR A 34 -5.08 16.67 -18.96
C THR A 34 -6.28 17.09 -18.08
N GLY A 35 -6.16 16.93 -16.77
CA GLY A 35 -7.19 17.28 -15.81
C GLY A 35 -6.87 16.77 -14.40
N LEU A 36 -7.85 16.94 -13.51
CA LEU A 36 -7.72 16.59 -12.10
C LEU A 36 -7.43 15.10 -11.90
N GLU A 37 -8.15 14.23 -12.61
CA GLU A 37 -7.98 12.78 -12.55
C GLU A 37 -6.55 12.38 -12.93
N ASP A 38 -6.06 12.90 -14.05
CA ASP A 38 -4.72 12.60 -14.54
C ASP A 38 -3.63 13.01 -13.53
N CYS A 39 -3.73 14.22 -12.98
CA CYS A 39 -2.85 14.71 -11.93
C CYS A 39 -2.89 13.80 -10.68
N PHE A 40 -4.08 13.41 -10.24
CA PHE A 40 -4.25 12.55 -9.07
C PHE A 40 -3.68 11.16 -9.27
N LEU A 41 -3.99 10.53 -10.40
CA LEU A 41 -3.49 9.19 -10.72
C LEU A 41 -1.98 9.16 -10.91
N THR A 42 -1.39 10.23 -11.48
CA THR A 42 0.06 10.37 -11.60
C THR A 42 0.72 10.45 -10.22
N ALA A 43 0.19 11.27 -9.32
CA ALA A 43 0.70 11.37 -7.95
C ALA A 43 0.61 10.03 -7.19
N LEU A 44 -0.49 9.28 -7.37
CA LEU A 44 -0.64 7.96 -6.74
C LEU A 44 0.28 6.90 -7.36
N ALA A 45 0.54 6.96 -8.68
CA ALA A 45 1.49 6.06 -9.32
C ALA A 45 2.92 6.25 -8.80
N ASP A 46 3.32 7.48 -8.49
CA ASP A 46 4.62 7.76 -7.90
C ASP A 46 4.69 7.26 -6.44
N ALA A 47 3.62 7.45 -5.67
CA ALA A 47 3.52 6.86 -4.32
C ALA A 47 3.63 5.32 -4.35
N GLN A 48 3.01 4.66 -5.34
CA GLN A 48 3.11 3.21 -5.51
C GLN A 48 4.57 2.75 -5.74
N LYS A 49 5.36 3.50 -6.51
CA LYS A 49 6.79 3.19 -6.71
C LYS A 49 7.56 3.27 -5.39
N VAL A 50 7.25 4.26 -4.55
CA VAL A 50 7.86 4.39 -3.22
C VAL A 50 7.51 3.19 -2.35
N ILE A 51 6.23 2.81 -2.28
CA ILE A 51 5.76 1.65 -1.50
C ILE A 51 6.51 0.37 -1.91
N LEU A 52 6.55 0.06 -3.21
CA LEU A 52 7.23 -1.13 -3.70
C LEU A 52 8.73 -1.12 -3.38
N ARG A 53 9.38 0.04 -3.49
CA ARG A 53 10.79 0.20 -3.14
C ARG A 53 11.04 -0.06 -1.65
N GLU A 54 10.20 0.46 -0.78
CA GLU A 54 10.28 0.24 0.67
C GLU A 54 10.10 -1.23 1.02
N LEU A 55 9.10 -1.90 0.44
CA LEU A 55 8.88 -3.34 0.63
C LEU A 55 10.08 -4.18 0.18
N MET A 56 10.66 -3.88 -0.98
CA MET A 56 11.81 -4.61 -1.52
C MET A 56 13.11 -4.34 -0.76
N ASN A 57 13.24 -3.19 -0.09
CA ASN A 57 14.41 -2.81 0.67
C ASN A 57 14.34 -3.23 2.15
N ALA A 58 13.15 -3.43 2.70
CA ALA A 58 12.95 -3.74 4.10
C ALA A 58 13.81 -4.92 4.62
N PRO A 59 14.04 -6.01 3.85
CA PRO A 59 14.88 -7.11 4.31
C PRO A 59 16.38 -6.81 4.37
N LYS A 60 16.87 -5.76 3.71
CA LYS A 60 18.32 -5.47 3.60
C LYS A 60 19.00 -5.21 4.94
N GLY A 61 18.24 -4.80 5.97
CA GLY A 61 18.74 -4.57 7.32
C GLY A 61 18.78 -5.81 8.23
N LEU A 62 18.37 -7.00 7.74
CA LEU A 62 18.19 -8.19 8.56
C LEU A 62 19.39 -9.15 8.60
N GLY A 63 20.54 -8.78 8.00
CA GLY A 63 21.72 -9.65 7.90
C GLY A 63 21.66 -10.58 6.68
N GLU A 64 22.65 -11.50 6.58
CA GLU A 64 22.90 -12.29 5.36
C GLU A 64 21.82 -13.36 5.07
N LYS A 65 21.24 -13.98 6.10
CA LYS A 65 20.26 -15.09 5.96
C LYS A 65 19.06 -14.93 6.87
N PRO A 66 18.23 -13.91 6.67
CA PRO A 66 17.08 -13.69 7.53
C PRO A 66 16.08 -14.85 7.42
N SER A 67 15.34 -15.13 8.50
CA SER A 67 14.23 -16.10 8.45
C SER A 67 13.10 -15.56 7.57
N PRO A 68 12.30 -16.43 6.92
CA PRO A 68 11.14 -15.98 6.16
C PRO A 68 10.19 -15.10 6.97
N LEU A 69 9.97 -15.44 8.24
CA LEU A 69 9.14 -14.65 9.15
C LEU A 69 9.71 -13.25 9.37
N ALA A 70 11.02 -13.12 9.61
CA ALA A 70 11.66 -11.82 9.80
C ALA A 70 11.53 -10.93 8.55
N VAL A 71 11.64 -11.51 7.36
CA VAL A 71 11.45 -10.79 6.08
C VAL A 71 10.02 -10.27 5.95
N LEU A 72 9.01 -11.11 6.21
CA LEU A 72 7.61 -10.71 6.16
C LEU A 72 7.31 -9.58 7.15
N GLN A 73 7.77 -9.75 8.39
CA GLN A 73 7.58 -8.74 9.46
C GLN A 73 8.26 -7.41 9.13
N ALA A 74 9.47 -7.44 8.56
CA ALA A 74 10.18 -6.23 8.17
C ALA A 74 9.43 -5.48 7.06
N GLY A 75 8.97 -6.17 6.02
CA GLY A 75 8.17 -5.58 4.94
C GLY A 75 6.88 -4.96 5.46
N LEU A 76 6.14 -5.70 6.30
CA LEU A 76 4.89 -5.23 6.86
C LEU A 76 5.10 -4.03 7.78
N ARG A 77 6.10 -4.06 8.65
CA ARG A 77 6.46 -2.93 9.54
C ARG A 77 6.84 -1.69 8.73
N SER A 78 7.65 -1.85 7.68
CA SER A 78 8.04 -0.75 6.80
C SER A 78 6.82 -0.11 6.16
N TYR A 79 5.89 -0.90 5.63
CA TYR A 79 4.67 -0.41 4.98
C TYR A 79 3.75 0.31 5.97
N LEU A 80 3.48 -0.27 7.13
CA LEU A 80 2.63 0.35 8.16
C LEU A 80 3.23 1.65 8.69
N THR A 81 4.56 1.69 8.87
CA THR A 81 5.27 2.91 9.27
C THR A 81 5.17 3.99 8.19
N LEU A 82 5.29 3.62 6.92
CA LEU A 82 5.11 4.56 5.81
C LEU A 82 3.69 5.14 5.79
N CYS A 83 2.67 4.29 5.94
CA CYS A 83 1.27 4.75 6.01
C CYS A 83 1.01 5.69 7.21
N ALA A 84 1.64 5.42 8.36
CA ALA A 84 1.53 6.28 9.53
C ALA A 84 2.23 7.63 9.37
N ARG A 85 3.35 7.66 8.65
CA ARG A 85 4.11 8.89 8.38
C ARG A 85 3.49 9.75 7.28
N GLU A 86 2.79 9.12 6.35
CA GLU A 86 2.19 9.75 5.18
C GLU A 86 0.67 9.49 5.14
N PRO A 87 -0.09 9.92 6.18
CA PRO A 87 -1.51 9.58 6.33
C PRO A 87 -2.38 10.14 5.21
N GLU A 88 -2.00 11.27 4.62
CA GLU A 88 -2.70 11.86 3.47
C GLU A 88 -2.61 10.95 2.23
N TYR A 89 -1.43 10.34 1.98
CA TYR A 89 -1.26 9.37 0.90
C TYR A 89 -2.04 8.09 1.18
N ALA A 90 -1.97 7.56 2.40
CA ALA A 90 -2.73 6.38 2.80
C ALA A 90 -4.24 6.60 2.58
N ARG A 91 -4.77 7.77 3.00
CA ARG A 91 -6.16 8.16 2.75
C ARG A 91 -6.47 8.23 1.27
N CYS A 92 -5.64 8.91 0.47
CA CYS A 92 -5.87 9.05 -0.97
C CYS A 92 -5.92 7.69 -1.69
N ILE A 93 -5.01 6.75 -1.36
CA ILE A 93 -4.92 5.43 -2.00
C ILE A 93 -6.06 4.52 -1.57
N LEU A 94 -6.42 4.51 -0.28
CA LEU A 94 -7.32 3.51 0.29
C LEU A 94 -8.77 3.99 0.34
N VAL A 95 -9.00 5.28 0.58
CA VAL A 95 -10.33 5.85 0.81
C VAL A 95 -10.84 6.63 -0.40
N GLU A 96 -10.03 7.54 -0.95
CA GLU A 96 -10.50 8.49 -1.96
C GLU A 96 -10.44 7.93 -3.40
N LEU A 97 -9.48 7.05 -3.69
CA LEU A 97 -9.28 6.52 -5.03
C LEU A 97 -10.51 5.82 -5.63
N PRO A 98 -11.33 5.05 -4.87
CA PRO A 98 -12.54 4.45 -5.41
C PRO A 98 -13.56 5.46 -5.96
N ALA A 99 -13.61 6.69 -5.44
CA ALA A 99 -14.52 7.75 -5.88
C ALA A 99 -14.11 8.41 -7.21
N VAL A 100 -12.89 8.13 -7.71
CA VAL A 100 -12.37 8.72 -8.97
C VAL A 100 -13.01 8.09 -10.21
N GLY A 101 -13.26 6.77 -10.17
CA GLY A 101 -13.92 6.06 -11.25
C GLY A 101 -13.15 4.83 -11.79
N PRO A 102 -13.61 4.27 -12.93
CA PRO A 102 -13.12 2.97 -13.41
C PRO A 102 -11.62 2.93 -13.74
N ARG A 103 -11.06 4.02 -14.27
CA ARG A 103 -9.61 4.12 -14.57
C ARG A 103 -8.77 4.00 -13.31
N ALA A 104 -9.20 4.65 -12.23
CA ALA A 104 -8.56 4.58 -10.92
C ALA A 104 -8.63 3.17 -10.31
N LEU A 105 -9.80 2.52 -10.39
CA LEU A 105 -9.98 1.15 -9.92
C LEU A 105 -9.09 0.15 -10.68
N LYS A 106 -8.93 0.34 -11.99
CA LYS A 106 -7.98 -0.45 -12.79
C LYS A 106 -6.53 -0.25 -12.30
N GLY A 107 -6.14 0.99 -12.02
CA GLY A 107 -4.83 1.33 -11.45
C GLY A 107 -4.62 0.67 -10.08
N ARG A 108 -5.61 0.74 -9.18
CA ARG A 108 -5.58 0.08 -7.87
C ARG A 108 -5.40 -1.43 -8.00
N ASN A 109 -6.16 -2.06 -8.89
CA ASN A 109 -6.06 -3.51 -9.11
C ASN A 109 -4.66 -3.91 -9.59
N LYS A 110 -4.03 -3.11 -10.45
CA LYS A 110 -2.63 -3.31 -10.87
C LYS A 110 -1.67 -3.16 -9.70
N ALA A 111 -1.86 -2.13 -8.85
CA ALA A 111 -1.06 -1.90 -7.66
C ALA A 111 -1.16 -3.06 -6.66
N TYR A 112 -2.38 -3.54 -6.39
CA TYR A 112 -2.61 -4.70 -5.54
C TYR A 112 -1.98 -5.98 -6.11
N GLY A 113 -2.00 -6.15 -7.44
CA GLY A 113 -1.28 -7.24 -8.11
C GLY A 113 0.22 -7.19 -7.84
N ALA A 114 0.84 -6.02 -7.98
CA ALA A 114 2.28 -5.85 -7.72
C ALA A 114 2.66 -6.18 -6.26
N VAL A 115 1.83 -5.81 -5.27
CA VAL A 115 2.06 -6.19 -3.87
C VAL A 115 1.84 -7.70 -3.65
N ALA A 116 0.83 -8.29 -4.31
CA ALA A 116 0.60 -9.73 -4.28
C ALA A 116 1.81 -10.51 -4.84
N ASP A 117 2.45 -10.00 -5.90
CA ASP A 117 3.68 -10.59 -6.45
C ASP A 117 4.85 -10.54 -5.47
N VAL A 118 4.98 -9.47 -4.68
CA VAL A 118 5.98 -9.42 -3.58
C VAL A 118 5.71 -10.51 -2.54
N LEU A 119 4.46 -10.71 -2.15
CA LEU A 119 4.07 -11.79 -1.21
C LEU A 119 4.31 -13.18 -1.82
N ARG A 120 4.06 -13.36 -3.12
CA ARG A 120 4.35 -14.61 -3.84
C ARG A 120 5.85 -14.91 -3.82
N LEU A 121 6.70 -13.95 -4.19
CA LEU A 121 8.16 -14.09 -4.14
C LEU A 121 8.64 -14.45 -2.74
N TRP A 122 8.11 -13.79 -1.71
CA TRP A 122 8.40 -14.14 -0.33
C TRP A 122 8.03 -15.59 -0.03
N ARG A 123 6.82 -16.03 -0.40
CA ARG A 123 6.30 -17.38 -0.13
C ARG A 123 7.11 -18.47 -0.86
N GLU A 124 7.51 -18.21 -2.11
CA GLU A 124 8.37 -19.10 -2.89
C GLU A 124 9.76 -19.26 -2.25
N HIS A 125 10.35 -18.16 -1.74
CA HIS A 125 11.62 -18.24 -1.00
C HIS A 125 11.46 -18.97 0.34
N ALA A 126 10.35 -18.78 1.02
CA ALA A 126 10.06 -19.50 2.26
C ALA A 126 9.89 -21.01 2.01
N ALA A 127 9.21 -21.41 0.95
CA ALA A 127 8.99 -22.80 0.58
C ALA A 127 10.30 -23.56 0.29
N LYS A 128 11.35 -22.90 -0.21
CA LYS A 128 12.66 -23.53 -0.38
C LYS A 128 13.31 -23.97 0.94
N ARG A 129 12.96 -23.32 2.05
CA ARG A 129 13.43 -23.64 3.41
C ARG A 129 12.45 -24.49 4.19
N HIS A 130 11.19 -24.52 3.73
CA HIS A 130 10.06 -25.15 4.37
C HIS A 130 9.25 -25.93 3.33
N PRO A 131 9.81 -27.03 2.76
CA PRO A 131 9.14 -27.81 1.73
C PRO A 131 7.86 -28.48 2.23
N GLU A 132 7.70 -28.58 3.54
CA GLU A 132 6.49 -29.07 4.21
C GLU A 132 5.30 -28.10 4.16
N TRP A 133 5.51 -26.83 3.79
CA TRP A 133 4.41 -25.89 3.69
C TRP A 133 3.56 -26.17 2.44
N PRO A 134 2.23 -26.26 2.58
CA PRO A 134 1.37 -26.57 1.45
C PRO A 134 1.40 -25.47 0.38
N PRO A 135 1.10 -25.80 -0.89
CA PRO A 135 1.00 -24.81 -1.95
C PRO A 135 -0.10 -23.78 -1.66
N VAL A 136 0.08 -22.58 -2.21
CA VAL A 136 -0.85 -21.45 -2.04
C VAL A 136 -1.34 -21.02 -3.42
N GLU A 137 -2.66 -21.00 -3.59
CA GLU A 137 -3.31 -20.56 -4.82
C GLU A 137 -3.26 -19.05 -5.00
N ASP A 138 -3.22 -18.58 -6.24
CA ASP A 138 -3.13 -17.16 -6.61
C ASP A 138 -4.13 -16.24 -5.91
N PRO A 139 -5.43 -16.61 -5.76
CA PRO A 139 -6.38 -15.75 -5.06
C PRO A 139 -6.01 -15.44 -3.61
N ALA A 140 -5.26 -16.31 -2.93
CA ALA A 140 -4.85 -16.09 -1.54
C ALA A 140 -3.90 -14.89 -1.41
N TYR A 141 -3.00 -14.67 -2.37
CA TYR A 141 -2.12 -13.50 -2.35
C TYR A 141 -2.89 -12.20 -2.49
N ARG A 142 -3.92 -12.17 -3.34
CA ARG A 142 -4.80 -11.00 -3.46
C ARG A 142 -5.66 -10.80 -2.21
N ALA A 143 -6.15 -11.86 -1.61
CA ALA A 143 -6.89 -11.81 -0.34
C ALA A 143 -6.00 -11.26 0.78
N ALA A 144 -4.73 -11.67 0.85
CA ALA A 144 -3.75 -11.16 1.80
C ALA A 144 -3.54 -9.64 1.65
N VAL A 145 -3.39 -9.14 0.40
CA VAL A 145 -3.31 -7.70 0.13
C VAL A 145 -4.59 -6.98 0.54
N GLY A 146 -5.75 -7.57 0.26
CA GLY A 146 -7.06 -7.04 0.66
C GLY A 146 -7.21 -6.93 2.18
N ALA A 147 -6.77 -7.95 2.93
CA ALA A 147 -6.81 -7.93 4.40
C ALA A 147 -5.94 -6.80 4.98
N ILE A 148 -4.73 -6.59 4.45
CA ILE A 148 -3.87 -5.47 4.84
C ILE A 148 -4.56 -4.14 4.54
N ALA A 149 -5.06 -3.97 3.31
CA ALA A 149 -5.70 -2.74 2.88
C ALA A 149 -6.92 -2.39 3.73
N GLU A 150 -7.78 -3.36 4.05
CA GLU A 150 -8.99 -3.14 4.84
C GLU A 150 -8.68 -2.67 6.26
N LEU A 151 -7.74 -3.34 6.94
CA LEU A 151 -7.37 -2.95 8.30
C LEU A 151 -6.73 -1.56 8.35
N ILE A 152 -5.90 -1.21 7.37
CA ILE A 152 -5.34 0.15 7.28
C ILE A 152 -6.44 1.15 6.98
N THR A 153 -7.36 0.85 6.06
CA THR A 153 -8.49 1.72 5.71
C THR A 153 -9.33 2.06 6.95
N ALA A 154 -9.66 1.06 7.78
CA ALA A 154 -10.42 1.25 9.00
C ALA A 154 -9.74 2.25 9.95
N HIS A 155 -8.42 2.15 10.17
CA HIS A 155 -7.66 3.07 11.02
C HIS A 155 -7.56 4.48 10.41
N VAL A 156 -7.33 4.57 9.11
CA VAL A 156 -7.28 5.86 8.39
C VAL A 156 -8.63 6.57 8.43
N CYS A 157 -9.74 5.85 8.27
CA CYS A 157 -11.09 6.41 8.39
C CYS A 157 -11.41 6.87 9.81
N ALA A 158 -10.92 6.18 10.81
CA ALA A 158 -11.06 6.57 12.22
C ALA A 158 -10.15 7.75 12.63
N GLY A 159 -9.27 8.22 11.75
CA GLY A 159 -8.30 9.27 12.06
C GLY A 159 -7.12 8.80 12.93
N ASP A 160 -6.91 7.49 13.04
CA ASP A 160 -5.91 6.85 13.89
C ASP A 160 -4.77 6.22 13.09
N ALA A 161 -4.28 6.92 12.08
CA ALA A 161 -3.16 6.44 11.26
C ALA A 161 -1.87 6.26 12.08
N ALA A 162 -1.71 6.99 13.17
CA ALA A 162 -0.53 6.90 14.04
C ALA A 162 -0.38 5.53 14.71
N SER A 163 -1.47 4.81 14.95
CA SER A 163 -1.47 3.47 15.56
C SER A 163 -1.16 2.33 14.58
N LEU A 164 -1.13 2.59 13.28
CA LEU A 164 -0.88 1.58 12.25
C LEU A 164 0.34 0.68 12.51
N PRO A 165 1.49 1.18 13.00
CA PRO A 165 2.63 0.32 13.32
C PRO A 165 2.33 -0.79 14.33
N ALA A 166 1.36 -0.60 15.24
CA ALA A 166 0.96 -1.62 16.20
C ALA A 166 0.26 -2.83 15.56
N LEU A 167 -0.28 -2.67 14.35
CA LEU A 167 -0.94 -3.76 13.61
C LEU A 167 0.04 -4.79 13.04
N HIS A 168 1.36 -4.58 13.12
CA HIS A 168 2.31 -5.45 12.46
C HIS A 168 2.23 -6.91 12.96
N GLY A 169 2.03 -7.14 14.26
CA GLY A 169 1.87 -8.47 14.84
C GLY A 169 0.58 -9.15 14.35
N PRO A 170 -0.60 -8.58 14.64
CA PRO A 170 -1.88 -9.12 14.16
C PRO A 170 -1.94 -9.38 12.66
N LEU A 171 -1.42 -8.45 11.84
CA LEU A 171 -1.37 -8.63 10.40
C LEU A 171 -0.40 -9.74 9.97
N THR A 172 0.74 -9.90 10.65
CA THR A 172 1.65 -11.02 10.41
C THR A 172 0.91 -12.35 10.58
N ASP A 173 0.18 -12.52 11.68
CA ASP A 173 -0.56 -13.75 11.97
C ASP A 173 -1.66 -14.03 10.93
N ILE A 174 -2.39 -12.98 10.52
CA ILE A 174 -3.41 -13.07 9.46
C ILE A 174 -2.76 -13.52 8.15
N LEU A 175 -1.65 -12.90 7.75
CA LEU A 175 -0.96 -13.24 6.51
C LEU A 175 -0.41 -14.67 6.52
N LEU A 176 0.17 -15.12 7.64
CA LEU A 176 0.65 -16.49 7.77
C LEU A 176 -0.49 -17.49 7.60
N ARG A 177 -1.67 -17.22 8.19
CA ARG A 177 -2.86 -18.09 8.03
C ARG A 177 -3.36 -18.11 6.60
N ILE A 178 -3.49 -16.95 5.94
CA ILE A 178 -3.94 -16.85 4.54
C ILE A 178 -2.97 -17.54 3.60
N LEU A 179 -1.66 -17.40 3.84
CA LEU A 179 -0.60 -17.94 3.00
C LEU A 179 -0.14 -19.34 3.46
N ALA A 180 -0.95 -20.02 4.24
CA ALA A 180 -0.72 -21.39 4.71
C ALA A 180 0.70 -21.62 5.27
N ALA A 181 1.21 -20.63 6.02
CA ALA A 181 2.47 -20.71 6.75
C ALA A 181 2.21 -20.97 8.22
N PRO A 182 3.05 -21.73 8.92
CA PRO A 182 2.90 -21.97 10.37
C PRO A 182 3.00 -20.65 11.14
N LEU A 183 2.17 -20.52 12.18
CA LEU A 183 2.30 -19.44 13.14
C LEU A 183 3.57 -19.62 13.98
N PRO A 184 4.23 -18.55 14.42
CA PRO A 184 5.32 -18.64 15.37
C PRO A 184 4.81 -19.35 16.65
N ARG A 185 5.60 -20.30 17.15
CA ARG A 185 5.35 -20.88 18.49
C ARG A 185 5.70 -19.80 19.49
N GLY A 186 4.75 -19.44 20.35
CA GLY A 186 4.97 -18.52 21.46
C GLY A 186 5.99 -19.05 22.46
#